data_1f10ea2d10f6f90d7b439c8af7e68e0f
#
_entry.id   1f10ea2d10f6f90d7b439c8af7e68e0f
#
_cell.length_a   1.000
_cell.length_b   1.000
_cell.length_c   1.000
_cell.angle_alpha   90.00
_cell.angle_beta   90.00
_cell.angle_gamma   90.00
#
_symmetry.space_group_name_H-M   'P 1'
#
loop_
_entity.id
_entity.type
_entity.pdbx_description
1 polymer ?
#
loop_
_entity_poly.entity_id
_entity_poly.type
_entity_poly.pdbx_seq_one_letter_code
_entity_poly.pdbx_strand_id
1 'polypeptide(L)'
;ATATGSRLGTVCQRLLRRANIDVLVVRNPDAALASGPIVVGVDGSPRSFGGLITAMAWARKWGVPLHVVAAFDPDFHHVAFRRIAGVLSEAAAKVFRFKEQEALHETVINDGLAKIYQSHLQVARSLAHEHGTEITCELLSGKPHVALHEYARKLSPSLLVLGRRGVHADPELDIGGNAEALVRDVDCAVLLSERQQVPRADVVAETTTSFTEEAEQILAKVPSFARGMARTAVLRHAHALGHTVI
;
A
#
# COMPACT_ATOMS: atom_id res chain seq x y z
N ALA A 1 3.26 4.80 34.73
CA ALA A 1 2.72 3.45 34.68
C ALA A 1 3.03 2.89 33.31
N THR A 2 4.00 1.98 33.22
CA THR A 2 4.38 1.26 32.01
C THR A 2 3.23 0.30 31.69
N ALA A 3 2.49 0.58 30.61
CA ALA A 3 1.53 -0.37 30.07
C ALA A 3 2.30 -1.59 29.58
N THR A 4 2.20 -2.69 30.31
CA THR A 4 2.63 -4.01 29.91
C THR A 4 1.83 -4.37 28.67
N GLY A 5 2.45 -4.32 27.48
CA GLY A 5 1.83 -4.73 26.23
C GLY A 5 1.29 -6.15 26.38
N SER A 6 -0.04 -6.27 26.35
CA SER A 6 -0.73 -7.56 26.41
C SER A 6 -0.30 -8.38 25.20
N ARG A 7 0.50 -9.41 25.42
CA ARG A 7 0.87 -10.38 24.38
C ARG A 7 -0.38 -11.06 23.86
N LEU A 8 -0.52 -11.10 22.54
CA LEU A 8 -1.56 -11.90 21.89
C LEU A 8 -1.45 -13.36 22.39
N GLY A 9 -2.57 -13.89 22.88
CA GLY A 9 -2.63 -15.29 23.31
C GLY A 9 -2.38 -16.26 22.14
N THR A 10 -1.87 -17.44 22.41
CA THR A 10 -1.56 -18.46 21.40
C THR A 10 -2.76 -18.88 20.55
N VAL A 11 -3.97 -18.87 21.13
CA VAL A 11 -5.23 -19.14 20.40
C VAL A 11 -5.51 -18.05 19.37
N CYS A 12 -5.38 -16.78 19.75
CA CYS A 12 -5.57 -15.65 18.84
C CYS A 12 -4.54 -15.73 17.69
N GLN A 13 -3.27 -15.99 17.97
CA GLN A 13 -2.24 -16.13 16.92
C GLN A 13 -2.55 -17.28 15.95
N ARG A 14 -3.04 -18.42 16.45
CA ARG A 14 -3.42 -19.55 15.60
C ARG A 14 -4.63 -19.22 14.72
N LEU A 15 -5.64 -18.53 15.26
CA LEU A 15 -6.80 -18.08 14.51
C LEU A 15 -6.39 -17.09 13.41
N LEU A 16 -5.56 -16.12 13.76
CA LEU A 16 -5.03 -15.15 12.80
C LEU A 16 -4.31 -15.81 11.62
N ARG A 17 -3.60 -16.89 11.84
CA ARG A 17 -2.89 -17.60 10.78
C ARG A 17 -3.78 -18.52 9.94
N ARG A 18 -4.81 -19.12 10.52
CA ARG A 18 -5.61 -20.18 9.86
C ARG A 18 -6.99 -19.73 9.35
N ALA A 19 -7.50 -18.61 9.82
CA ALA A 19 -8.79 -18.13 9.35
C ALA A 19 -8.69 -17.65 7.90
N ASN A 20 -9.60 -18.07 7.05
CA ASN A 20 -9.72 -17.64 5.65
C ASN A 20 -10.88 -16.64 5.47
N ILE A 21 -11.18 -15.90 6.50
CA ILE A 21 -12.20 -14.86 6.59
C ILE A 21 -11.59 -13.59 7.20
N ASP A 22 -12.30 -12.50 7.12
CA ASP A 22 -11.96 -11.27 7.83
C ASP A 22 -11.89 -11.54 9.34
N VAL A 23 -10.82 -11.08 9.99
CA VAL A 23 -10.62 -11.26 11.44
C VAL A 23 -10.42 -9.91 12.11
N LEU A 24 -11.32 -9.58 13.05
CA LEU A 24 -11.20 -8.40 13.89
C LEU A 24 -10.56 -8.77 15.24
N VAL A 25 -9.41 -8.18 15.53
CA VAL A 25 -8.74 -8.29 16.82
C VAL A 25 -9.07 -7.07 17.66
N VAL A 26 -9.78 -7.27 18.75
CA VAL A 26 -10.14 -6.22 19.72
C VAL A 26 -9.27 -6.41 20.96
N ARG A 27 -8.42 -5.42 21.27
CA ARG A 27 -7.54 -5.48 22.43
C ARG A 27 -8.22 -5.00 23.70
N ASN A 28 -8.99 -3.93 23.59
CA ASN A 28 -9.75 -3.38 24.67
C ASN A 28 -11.25 -3.53 24.35
N PRO A 29 -11.95 -4.49 24.99
CA PRO A 29 -13.36 -4.73 24.71
C PRO A 29 -14.27 -3.57 25.14
N ASP A 30 -13.78 -2.70 26.04
CA ASP A 30 -14.54 -1.54 26.51
C ASP A 30 -14.39 -0.32 25.57
N ALA A 31 -13.42 -0.35 24.65
CA ALA A 31 -13.21 0.71 23.68
C ALA A 31 -14.21 0.59 22.51
N ALA A 32 -14.97 1.64 22.27
CA ALA A 32 -15.90 1.68 21.16
C ALA A 32 -15.13 1.77 19.83
N LEU A 33 -15.40 0.87 18.88
CA LEU A 33 -14.77 0.89 17.54
C LEU A 33 -15.11 2.15 16.73
N ALA A 34 -16.21 2.82 17.09
CA ALA A 34 -16.66 4.06 16.45
C ALA A 34 -16.20 5.34 17.17
N SER A 35 -15.24 5.24 18.11
CA SER A 35 -14.81 6.38 18.94
C SER A 35 -13.75 7.27 18.30
N GLY A 36 -13.16 6.86 17.18
CA GLY A 36 -12.08 7.59 16.54
C GLY A 36 -11.95 7.27 15.05
N PRO A 37 -10.96 7.86 14.38
CA PRO A 37 -10.76 7.63 12.95
C PRO A 37 -10.42 6.17 12.66
N ILE A 38 -10.70 5.75 11.41
CA ILE A 38 -10.25 4.48 10.86
C ILE A 38 -9.00 4.75 10.02
N VAL A 39 -7.97 3.92 10.17
CA VAL A 39 -6.77 3.92 9.31
C VAL A 39 -6.77 2.66 8.46
N VAL A 40 -6.50 2.80 7.16
CA VAL A 40 -6.33 1.67 6.23
C VAL A 40 -4.93 1.72 5.64
N GLY A 41 -4.18 0.62 5.77
CA GLY A 41 -2.93 0.43 5.04
C GLY A 41 -3.20 -0.19 3.66
N VAL A 42 -2.73 0.48 2.59
CA VAL A 42 -2.82 -0.04 1.22
C VAL A 42 -1.43 -0.26 0.63
N ASP A 43 -1.25 -1.37 -0.08
CA ASP A 43 0.01 -1.79 -0.69
C ASP A 43 -0.15 -2.27 -2.15
N GLY A 44 -1.32 -2.00 -2.74
CA GLY A 44 -1.66 -2.45 -4.08
C GLY A 44 -2.25 -3.85 -4.16
N SER A 45 -2.24 -4.64 -3.09
CA SER A 45 -2.83 -5.97 -3.07
C SER A 45 -4.36 -5.92 -3.13
N PRO A 46 -5.02 -6.92 -3.75
CA PRO A 46 -6.48 -7.02 -3.76
C PRO A 46 -7.09 -7.03 -2.35
N ARG A 47 -6.37 -7.58 -1.35
CA ARG A 47 -6.84 -7.63 0.04
C ARG A 47 -6.75 -6.28 0.73
N SER A 48 -5.74 -5.48 0.43
CA SER A 48 -5.66 -4.11 0.97
C SER A 48 -6.79 -3.23 0.46
N PHE A 49 -7.12 -3.33 -0.83
CA PHE A 49 -8.29 -2.63 -1.39
C PHE A 49 -9.63 -3.23 -0.90
N GLY A 50 -9.70 -4.54 -0.69
CA GLY A 50 -10.87 -5.18 -0.07
C GLY A 50 -11.12 -4.66 1.35
N GLY A 51 -10.05 -4.51 2.14
CA GLY A 51 -10.09 -3.86 3.46
C GLY A 51 -10.56 -2.42 3.38
N LEU A 52 -10.11 -1.66 2.38
CA LEU A 52 -10.57 -0.29 2.14
C LEU A 52 -12.07 -0.22 1.88
N ILE A 53 -12.63 -1.11 1.05
CA ILE A 53 -14.09 -1.16 0.82
C ILE A 53 -14.86 -1.41 2.13
N THR A 54 -14.37 -2.31 2.96
CA THR A 54 -14.97 -2.58 4.27
C THR A 54 -14.88 -1.37 5.19
N ALA A 55 -13.70 -0.72 5.25
CA ALA A 55 -13.46 0.48 6.05
C ALA A 55 -14.35 1.67 5.62
N MET A 56 -14.53 1.88 4.32
CA MET A 56 -15.44 2.92 3.80
C MET A 56 -16.88 2.71 4.26
N ALA A 57 -17.37 1.46 4.22
CA ALA A 57 -18.71 1.13 4.70
C ALA A 57 -18.86 1.43 6.20
N TRP A 58 -17.86 1.11 7.01
CA TRP A 58 -17.88 1.35 8.45
C TRP A 58 -17.71 2.84 8.78
N ALA A 59 -16.77 3.54 8.12
CA ALA A 59 -16.59 4.97 8.31
C ALA A 59 -17.86 5.78 8.05
N ARG A 60 -18.58 5.46 6.97
CA ARG A 60 -19.88 6.09 6.67
C ARG A 60 -20.94 5.75 7.73
N LYS A 61 -21.00 4.47 8.14
CA LYS A 61 -21.99 4.03 9.14
C LYS A 61 -21.76 4.66 10.50
N TRP A 62 -20.50 4.87 10.88
CA TRP A 62 -20.12 5.41 12.18
C TRP A 62 -19.94 6.93 12.17
N GLY A 63 -19.88 7.55 10.98
CA GLY A 63 -19.65 9.00 10.86
C GLY A 63 -18.25 9.42 11.29
N VAL A 64 -17.23 8.57 11.09
CA VAL A 64 -15.86 8.82 11.53
C VAL A 64 -14.91 9.07 10.34
N PRO A 65 -13.83 9.85 10.52
CA PRO A 65 -12.84 10.08 9.48
C PRO A 65 -12.16 8.78 9.03
N LEU A 66 -11.84 8.72 7.71
CA LEU A 66 -11.14 7.61 7.11
C LEU A 66 -9.79 8.08 6.54
N HIS A 67 -8.71 7.53 7.06
CA HIS A 67 -7.35 7.76 6.59
C HIS A 67 -6.84 6.55 5.83
N VAL A 68 -6.28 6.78 4.66
CA VAL A 68 -5.67 5.74 3.82
C VAL A 68 -4.20 6.03 3.68
N VAL A 69 -3.37 5.09 4.08
CA VAL A 69 -1.92 5.26 4.08
C VAL A 69 -1.25 4.17 3.26
N ALA A 70 -0.21 4.55 2.53
CA ALA A 70 0.71 3.63 1.91
C ALA A 70 2.11 3.89 2.47
N ALA A 71 2.92 2.86 2.67
CA ALA A 71 4.27 3.01 3.21
C ALA A 71 5.27 2.30 2.32
N PHE A 72 6.37 2.96 1.99
CA PHE A 72 7.48 2.40 1.24
C PHE A 72 8.78 2.51 2.04
N ASP A 73 9.63 1.49 1.90
CA ASP A 73 10.94 1.47 2.56
C ASP A 73 12.02 1.90 1.57
N PRO A 74 12.54 3.15 1.66
CA PRO A 74 13.59 3.64 0.79
C PRO A 74 14.90 2.86 0.98
N ASP A 75 15.14 2.31 2.17
CA ASP A 75 16.38 1.60 2.50
C ASP A 75 16.39 0.14 2.03
N PHE A 76 15.25 -0.42 1.65
CA PHE A 76 15.15 -1.83 1.30
C PHE A 76 16.09 -2.21 0.15
N HIS A 77 16.11 -1.42 -0.91
CA HIS A 77 17.00 -1.66 -2.06
C HIS A 77 18.44 -1.33 -1.75
N HIS A 78 18.69 -0.32 -0.92
CA HIS A 78 20.03 0.07 -0.51
C HIS A 78 20.74 -1.05 0.27
N VAL A 79 20.04 -1.72 1.18
CA VAL A 79 20.58 -2.88 1.93
C VAL A 79 20.86 -4.06 1.00
N ALA A 80 19.96 -4.36 0.06
CA ALA A 80 20.18 -5.41 -0.94
C ALA A 80 21.38 -5.11 -1.85
N PHE A 81 21.49 -3.87 -2.32
CA PHE A 81 22.58 -3.42 -3.17
C PHE A 81 23.95 -3.46 -2.46
N ARG A 82 24.04 -2.98 -1.21
CA ARG A 82 25.26 -3.05 -0.40
C ARG A 82 25.72 -4.48 -0.14
N ARG A 83 24.79 -5.42 0.06
CA ARG A 83 25.14 -6.85 0.22
C ARG A 83 25.76 -7.42 -1.05
N ILE A 84 25.23 -7.08 -2.22
CA ILE A 84 25.81 -7.49 -3.52
C ILE A 84 27.16 -6.82 -3.72
N ALA A 85 27.27 -5.52 -3.44
CA ALA A 85 28.52 -4.77 -3.55
C ALA A 85 29.63 -5.33 -2.63
N GLY A 86 29.28 -5.79 -1.42
CA GLY A 86 30.23 -6.37 -0.47
C GLY A 86 30.78 -7.76 -0.86
N VAL A 87 30.18 -8.43 -1.84
CA VAL A 87 30.62 -9.74 -2.37
C VAL A 87 31.49 -9.56 -3.63
N LEU A 88 31.44 -8.39 -4.28
CA LEU A 88 32.22 -8.12 -5.49
C LEU A 88 33.68 -7.74 -5.14
N SER A 89 34.63 -8.27 -5.91
CA SER A 89 36.02 -7.85 -5.80
C SER A 89 36.18 -6.36 -6.15
N GLU A 90 37.25 -5.70 -5.62
CA GLU A 90 37.53 -4.28 -5.93
C GLU A 90 37.68 -4.01 -7.44
N ALA A 91 38.19 -4.99 -8.19
CA ALA A 91 38.31 -4.89 -9.65
C ALA A 91 36.94 -4.88 -10.33
N ALA A 92 36.00 -5.73 -9.89
CA ALA A 92 34.65 -5.76 -10.39
C ALA A 92 33.88 -4.49 -9.99
N ALA A 93 34.05 -3.97 -8.78
CA ALA A 93 33.47 -2.73 -8.33
C ALA A 93 33.88 -1.50 -9.15
N LYS A 94 35.12 -1.46 -9.62
CA LYS A 94 35.61 -0.40 -10.52
C LYS A 94 35.06 -0.50 -11.94
N VAL A 95 34.91 -1.71 -12.49
CA VAL A 95 34.33 -1.93 -13.82
C VAL A 95 32.85 -1.49 -13.84
N PHE A 96 32.11 -1.77 -12.77
CA PHE A 96 30.69 -1.41 -12.67
C PHE A 96 30.44 0.03 -12.21
N ARG A 97 31.48 0.87 -11.98
CA ARG A 97 31.37 2.27 -11.48
C ARG A 97 30.36 2.39 -10.30
N PHE A 98 30.47 1.46 -9.36
CA PHE A 98 29.48 1.26 -8.30
C PHE A 98 29.16 2.53 -7.51
N LYS A 99 30.16 3.39 -7.22
CA LYS A 99 29.95 4.63 -6.46
C LYS A 99 29.16 5.70 -7.23
N GLU A 100 29.34 5.79 -8.55
CA GLU A 100 28.59 6.73 -9.39
C GLU A 100 27.16 6.25 -9.62
N GLN A 101 26.99 4.94 -9.73
CA GLN A 101 25.67 4.32 -9.85
C GLN A 101 24.90 4.31 -8.53
N GLU A 102 25.57 4.25 -7.39
CA GLU A 102 24.93 4.25 -6.06
C GLU A 102 24.10 5.52 -5.85
N ALA A 103 24.64 6.71 -6.11
CA ALA A 103 23.93 7.97 -5.94
C ALA A 103 22.78 8.14 -6.96
N LEU A 104 23.00 7.75 -8.22
CA LEU A 104 21.96 7.79 -9.26
C LEU A 104 20.85 6.77 -8.99
N HIS A 105 21.22 5.57 -8.53
CA HIS A 105 20.32 4.50 -8.16
C HIS A 105 19.45 4.87 -6.95
N GLU A 106 20.03 5.56 -5.96
CA GLU A 106 19.30 6.00 -4.77
C GLU A 106 18.15 6.94 -5.15
N THR A 107 18.42 7.95 -5.95
CA THR A 107 17.40 8.92 -6.36
C THR A 107 16.34 8.28 -7.28
N VAL A 108 16.77 7.56 -8.31
CA VAL A 108 15.85 6.97 -9.31
C VAL A 108 14.98 5.86 -8.72
N ILE A 109 15.54 5.02 -7.85
CA ILE A 109 14.78 3.93 -7.22
C ILE A 109 13.84 4.46 -6.15
N ASN A 110 14.30 5.38 -5.29
CA ASN A 110 13.44 5.94 -4.25
C ASN A 110 12.28 6.74 -4.84
N ASP A 111 12.52 7.54 -5.88
CA ASP A 111 11.47 8.27 -6.60
C ASP A 111 10.52 7.31 -7.33
N GLY A 112 11.05 6.25 -7.91
CA GLY A 112 10.27 5.21 -8.57
C GLY A 112 9.37 4.46 -7.59
N LEU A 113 9.91 4.05 -6.44
CA LEU A 113 9.15 3.39 -5.38
C LEU A 113 8.08 4.32 -4.80
N ALA A 114 8.43 5.56 -4.48
CA ALA A 114 7.47 6.53 -3.99
C ALA A 114 6.30 6.72 -4.97
N LYS A 115 6.58 6.77 -6.28
CA LYS A 115 5.55 6.85 -7.33
C LYS A 115 4.64 5.64 -7.36
N ILE A 116 5.19 4.41 -7.20
CA ILE A 116 4.38 3.18 -7.15
C ILE A 116 3.42 3.23 -5.96
N TYR A 117 3.90 3.54 -4.76
CA TYR A 117 3.05 3.61 -3.58
C TYR A 117 2.09 4.80 -3.62
N GLN A 118 2.49 5.92 -4.25
CA GLN A 118 1.60 7.03 -4.54
C GLN A 118 0.45 6.62 -5.49
N SER A 119 0.74 5.75 -6.47
CA SER A 119 -0.31 5.24 -7.37
C SER A 119 -1.35 4.39 -6.63
N HIS A 120 -0.95 3.63 -5.61
CA HIS A 120 -1.91 2.90 -4.77
C HIS A 120 -2.86 3.84 -4.03
N LEU A 121 -2.37 4.99 -3.57
CA LEU A 121 -3.21 6.02 -2.95
C LEU A 121 -4.15 6.69 -3.98
N GLN A 122 -3.71 6.85 -5.23
CA GLN A 122 -4.58 7.38 -6.30
C GLN A 122 -5.70 6.38 -6.63
N VAL A 123 -5.38 5.09 -6.72
CA VAL A 123 -6.39 4.03 -6.86
C VAL A 123 -7.38 4.06 -5.70
N ALA A 124 -6.89 4.23 -4.47
CA ALA A 124 -7.74 4.34 -3.29
C ALA A 124 -8.69 5.55 -3.37
N ARG A 125 -8.21 6.71 -3.86
CA ARG A 125 -9.06 7.91 -4.10
C ARG A 125 -10.14 7.64 -5.15
N SER A 126 -9.80 6.95 -6.23
CA SER A 126 -10.78 6.59 -7.28
C SER A 126 -11.87 5.68 -6.73
N LEU A 127 -11.48 4.64 -5.97
CA LEU A 127 -12.45 3.76 -5.29
C LEU A 127 -13.32 4.54 -4.29
N ALA A 128 -12.73 5.44 -3.52
CA ALA A 128 -13.46 6.24 -2.55
C ALA A 128 -14.48 7.17 -3.23
N HIS A 129 -14.09 7.79 -4.34
CA HIS A 129 -14.98 8.61 -5.16
C HIS A 129 -16.14 7.80 -5.73
N GLU A 130 -15.88 6.60 -6.29
CA GLU A 130 -16.92 5.68 -6.78
C GLU A 130 -17.92 5.29 -5.69
N HIS A 131 -17.46 5.19 -4.45
CA HIS A 131 -18.29 4.84 -3.29
C HIS A 131 -18.86 6.06 -2.53
N GLY A 132 -18.64 7.29 -3.03
CA GLY A 132 -19.12 8.51 -2.39
C GLY A 132 -18.58 8.69 -0.96
N THR A 133 -17.30 8.36 -0.73
CA THR A 133 -16.66 8.41 0.60
C THR A 133 -15.47 9.36 0.54
N GLU A 134 -15.40 10.32 1.47
CA GLU A 134 -14.23 11.16 1.64
C GLU A 134 -13.12 10.42 2.38
N ILE A 135 -11.88 10.56 1.90
CA ILE A 135 -10.70 9.96 2.51
C ILE A 135 -9.54 10.94 2.58
N THR A 136 -8.74 10.84 3.62
CA THR A 136 -7.44 11.50 3.72
C THR A 136 -6.35 10.49 3.33
N CYS A 137 -5.49 10.85 2.37
CA CYS A 137 -4.42 9.96 1.90
C CYS A 137 -3.05 10.50 2.31
N GLU A 138 -2.19 9.63 2.83
CA GLU A 138 -0.81 9.98 3.20
C GLU A 138 0.17 8.89 2.76
N LEU A 139 1.30 9.31 2.17
CA LEU A 139 2.41 8.44 1.81
C LEU A 139 3.46 8.49 2.92
N LEU A 140 3.73 7.34 3.52
CA LEU A 140 4.69 7.21 4.61
C LEU A 140 6.02 6.67 4.08
N SER A 141 7.13 7.17 4.62
CA SER A 141 8.48 6.70 4.33
C SER A 141 9.02 5.90 5.52
N GLY A 142 9.68 4.79 5.25
CA GLY A 142 10.26 3.87 6.23
C GLY A 142 9.68 2.46 6.15
N LYS A 143 10.18 1.57 7.02
CA LYS A 143 9.67 0.19 7.08
C LYS A 143 8.17 0.19 7.34
N PRO A 144 7.36 -0.48 6.51
CA PRO A 144 5.89 -0.33 6.54
C PRO A 144 5.26 -0.52 7.91
N HIS A 145 5.65 -1.58 8.66
CA HIS A 145 5.08 -1.82 9.99
C HIS A 145 5.49 -0.74 11.00
N VAL A 146 6.69 -0.15 10.90
CA VAL A 146 7.15 0.93 11.79
C VAL A 146 6.43 2.23 11.45
N ALA A 147 6.40 2.61 10.17
CA ALA A 147 5.77 3.84 9.71
C ALA A 147 4.25 3.84 10.02
N LEU A 148 3.56 2.71 9.78
CA LEU A 148 2.15 2.58 10.12
C LEU A 148 1.90 2.60 11.64
N HIS A 149 2.76 1.97 12.43
CA HIS A 149 2.67 2.00 13.90
C HIS A 149 2.83 3.43 14.43
N GLU A 150 3.83 4.17 13.94
CA GLU A 150 4.03 5.57 14.34
C GLU A 150 2.87 6.46 13.91
N TYR A 151 2.34 6.24 12.71
CA TYR A 151 1.16 6.96 12.23
C TYR A 151 -0.06 6.69 13.13
N ALA A 152 -0.33 5.42 13.43
CA ALA A 152 -1.40 5.01 14.32
C ALA A 152 -1.22 5.61 15.74
N ARG A 153 0.01 5.64 16.26
CA ARG A 153 0.30 6.25 17.56
C ARG A 153 -0.01 7.75 17.58
N LYS A 154 0.29 8.48 16.50
CA LYS A 154 0.01 9.93 16.39
C LYS A 154 -1.47 10.24 16.25
N LEU A 155 -2.17 9.45 15.43
CA LEU A 155 -3.57 9.68 15.10
C LEU A 155 -4.53 9.08 16.15
N SER A 156 -4.08 8.09 16.93
CA SER A 156 -4.87 7.34 17.90
C SER A 156 -6.18 6.81 17.29
N PRO A 157 -6.13 6.02 16.20
CA PRO A 157 -7.33 5.51 15.55
C PRO A 157 -8.06 4.51 16.44
N SER A 158 -9.36 4.37 16.25
CA SER A 158 -10.14 3.30 16.90
C SER A 158 -9.93 1.95 16.20
N LEU A 159 -9.60 1.99 14.90
CA LEU A 159 -9.45 0.80 14.06
C LEU A 159 -8.34 0.99 13.03
N LEU A 160 -7.46 0.00 12.93
CA LEU A 160 -6.52 -0.17 11.83
C LEU A 160 -6.98 -1.33 10.93
N VAL A 161 -7.09 -1.09 9.63
CA VAL A 161 -7.50 -2.09 8.64
C VAL A 161 -6.32 -2.41 7.72
N LEU A 162 -6.04 -3.69 7.56
CA LEU A 162 -4.93 -4.19 6.75
C LEU A 162 -5.38 -5.36 5.88
N GLY A 163 -4.80 -5.48 4.69
CA GLY A 163 -4.84 -6.74 3.97
C GLY A 163 -4.10 -7.83 4.76
N ARG A 164 -4.68 -9.02 4.86
CA ARG A 164 -4.06 -10.13 5.59
C ARG A 164 -2.70 -10.50 5.00
N ARG A 165 -2.59 -10.50 3.68
CA ARG A 165 -1.36 -10.71 2.92
C ARG A 165 -1.16 -9.55 1.95
N GLY A 166 0.03 -9.00 1.95
CA GLY A 166 0.41 -7.90 1.06
C GLY A 166 0.82 -8.40 -0.33
N VAL A 167 1.13 -7.46 -1.23
CA VAL A 167 1.52 -7.73 -2.63
C VAL A 167 2.80 -8.56 -2.73
N HIS A 168 3.72 -8.43 -1.78
CA HIS A 168 4.99 -9.17 -1.73
C HIS A 168 4.99 -10.36 -0.76
N ALA A 169 3.82 -10.74 -0.23
CA ALA A 169 3.73 -11.87 0.68
C ALA A 169 3.94 -13.18 -0.09
N ASP A 170 4.75 -14.06 0.48
CA ASP A 170 4.88 -15.43 -0.01
C ASP A 170 3.49 -16.10 0.01
N PRO A 171 3.06 -16.71 -1.11
CA PRO A 171 1.77 -17.41 -1.19
C PRO A 171 1.58 -18.51 -0.14
N GLU A 172 2.67 -19.11 0.33
CA GLU A 172 2.65 -20.16 1.35
C GLU A 172 2.47 -19.61 2.78
N LEU A 173 2.65 -18.30 2.99
CA LEU A 173 2.45 -17.69 4.30
C LEU A 173 0.97 -17.43 4.58
N ASP A 174 0.56 -17.82 5.77
CA ASP A 174 -0.82 -17.61 6.25
C ASP A 174 -1.15 -16.13 6.48
N ILE A 175 -0.14 -15.31 6.85
CA ILE A 175 -0.27 -13.89 7.17
C ILE A 175 1.00 -13.14 6.75
N GLY A 176 0.86 -11.92 6.26
CA GLY A 176 1.99 -11.05 5.93
C GLY A 176 2.73 -10.54 7.17
N GLY A 177 4.07 -10.49 7.11
CA GLY A 177 4.92 -10.07 8.25
C GLY A 177 4.58 -8.68 8.81
N ASN A 178 4.27 -7.70 7.95
CA ASN A 178 3.85 -6.37 8.39
C ASN A 178 2.50 -6.40 9.13
N ALA A 179 1.54 -7.20 8.63
CA ALA A 179 0.24 -7.36 9.27
C ALA A 179 0.38 -8.05 10.63
N GLU A 180 1.19 -9.10 10.73
CA GLU A 180 1.46 -9.80 12.00
C GLU A 180 2.13 -8.88 13.03
N ALA A 181 3.13 -8.08 12.61
CA ALA A 181 3.80 -7.13 13.48
C ALA A 181 2.82 -6.06 14.01
N LEU A 182 2.02 -5.45 13.12
CA LEU A 182 1.06 -4.42 13.50
C LEU A 182 -0.04 -4.96 14.41
N VAL A 183 -0.59 -6.15 14.14
CA VAL A 183 -1.55 -6.78 15.07
C VAL A 183 -0.95 -6.97 16.46
N ARG A 184 0.34 -7.23 16.58
CA ARG A 184 1.02 -7.38 17.88
C ARG A 184 1.28 -6.06 18.57
N ASP A 185 1.63 -5.01 17.82
CA ASP A 185 2.30 -3.83 18.37
C ASP A 185 1.38 -2.60 18.52
N VAL A 186 0.26 -2.51 17.78
CA VAL A 186 -0.67 -1.37 17.92
C VAL A 186 -1.65 -1.54 19.09
N ASP A 187 -2.10 -0.43 19.65
CA ASP A 187 -3.02 -0.41 20.80
C ASP A 187 -4.50 -0.44 20.37
N CYS A 188 -4.82 -0.02 19.14
CA CYS A 188 -6.18 -0.01 18.61
C CYS A 188 -6.65 -1.40 18.16
N ALA A 189 -7.93 -1.52 17.83
CA ALA A 189 -8.44 -2.71 17.15
C ALA A 189 -7.83 -2.85 15.76
N VAL A 190 -7.62 -4.10 15.30
CA VAL A 190 -7.08 -4.39 13.96
C VAL A 190 -8.01 -5.35 13.21
N LEU A 191 -8.43 -4.93 12.01
CA LEU A 191 -9.12 -5.79 11.04
C LEU A 191 -8.12 -6.30 10.02
N LEU A 192 -7.96 -7.62 9.94
CA LEU A 192 -7.26 -8.30 8.85
C LEU A 192 -8.28 -8.73 7.81
N SER A 193 -8.22 -8.14 6.62
CA SER A 193 -9.17 -8.43 5.55
C SER A 193 -8.69 -9.55 4.63
N GLU A 194 -9.57 -10.51 4.39
CA GLU A 194 -9.47 -11.51 3.32
C GLU A 194 -10.31 -11.14 2.09
N ARG A 195 -11.21 -10.16 2.26
CA ARG A 195 -11.96 -9.62 1.13
C ARG A 195 -11.01 -9.16 0.03
N GLN A 196 -11.32 -9.54 -1.19
CA GLN A 196 -10.55 -9.12 -2.35
C GLN A 196 -11.32 -8.08 -3.16
N GLN A 197 -10.64 -7.01 -3.52
CA GLN A 197 -11.09 -5.99 -4.46
C GLN A 197 -9.98 -5.78 -5.47
N VAL A 198 -10.24 -6.16 -6.71
CA VAL A 198 -9.34 -5.86 -7.83
C VAL A 198 -9.83 -4.55 -8.46
N PRO A 199 -9.03 -3.47 -8.39
CA PRO A 199 -9.39 -2.22 -9.07
C PRO A 199 -9.50 -2.44 -10.57
N ARG A 200 -10.30 -1.61 -11.23
CA ARG A 200 -10.43 -1.69 -12.69
C ARG A 200 -9.08 -1.40 -13.36
N ALA A 201 -8.77 -2.15 -14.41
CA ALA A 201 -7.49 -2.04 -15.11
C ALA A 201 -7.24 -0.63 -15.70
N ASP A 202 -8.29 0.08 -16.10
CA ASP A 202 -8.20 1.46 -16.57
C ASP A 202 -7.78 2.43 -15.44
N VAL A 203 -8.32 2.27 -14.23
CA VAL A 203 -7.95 3.07 -13.06
C VAL A 203 -6.49 2.83 -12.68
N VAL A 204 -6.05 1.58 -12.67
CA VAL A 204 -4.65 1.22 -12.39
C VAL A 204 -3.74 1.78 -13.49
N ALA A 205 -4.10 1.62 -14.75
CA ALA A 205 -3.33 2.10 -15.88
C ALA A 205 -3.18 3.63 -15.88
N GLU A 206 -4.24 4.39 -15.57
CA GLU A 206 -4.17 5.85 -15.45
C GLU A 206 -3.18 6.32 -14.39
N THR A 207 -3.03 5.57 -13.33
CA THR A 207 -2.14 5.95 -12.20
C THR A 207 -0.71 5.47 -12.37
N THR A 208 -0.47 4.43 -13.18
CA THR A 208 0.85 3.79 -13.32
C THR A 208 1.53 4.04 -14.68
N THR A 209 0.79 4.59 -15.67
CA THR A 209 1.31 4.80 -17.02
C THR A 209 1.41 6.29 -17.33
N SER A 210 2.57 6.73 -17.83
CA SER A 210 2.82 8.10 -18.31
C SER A 210 2.82 8.15 -19.82
N PHE A 211 2.35 9.27 -20.37
CA PHE A 211 2.44 9.58 -21.81
C PHE A 211 3.68 10.43 -22.06
N THR A 212 4.43 10.12 -23.11
CA THR A 212 5.47 11.01 -23.64
C THR A 212 4.83 12.22 -24.33
N GLU A 213 5.63 13.27 -24.60
CA GLU A 213 5.13 14.44 -25.33
C GLU A 213 4.63 14.06 -26.73
N GLU A 214 5.33 13.14 -27.40
CA GLU A 214 4.95 12.64 -28.73
C GLU A 214 3.60 11.90 -28.66
N ALA A 215 3.40 11.07 -27.65
CA ALA A 215 2.15 10.34 -27.47
C ALA A 215 0.98 11.29 -27.16
N GLU A 216 1.18 12.32 -26.33
CA GLU A 216 0.18 13.35 -26.07
C GLU A 216 -0.16 14.17 -27.34
N GLN A 217 0.85 14.50 -28.19
CA GLN A 217 0.64 15.16 -29.47
C GLN A 217 -0.17 14.32 -30.46
N ILE A 218 0.07 13.00 -30.48
CA ILE A 218 -0.74 12.07 -31.29
C ILE A 218 -2.17 12.01 -30.78
N LEU A 219 -2.34 11.90 -29.46
CA LEU A 219 -3.65 11.86 -28.82
C LEU A 219 -4.44 13.16 -29.04
N ALA A 220 -3.75 14.31 -29.09
CA ALA A 220 -4.36 15.60 -29.36
C ALA A 220 -4.99 15.71 -30.76
N LYS A 221 -4.52 14.91 -31.74
CA LYS A 221 -5.09 14.82 -33.09
C LYS A 221 -6.43 14.09 -33.12
N VAL A 222 -6.76 13.32 -32.09
CA VAL A 222 -8.05 12.64 -31.97
C VAL A 222 -9.13 13.67 -31.66
N PRO A 223 -10.29 13.62 -32.36
CA PRO A 223 -11.42 14.53 -32.07
C PRO A 223 -11.78 14.53 -30.57
N SER A 224 -12.14 15.69 -30.04
CA SER A 224 -12.36 15.90 -28.61
C SER A 224 -13.37 14.92 -28.00
N PHE A 225 -14.43 14.59 -28.73
CA PHE A 225 -15.47 13.65 -28.28
C PHE A 225 -14.98 12.19 -28.18
N ALA A 226 -13.95 11.81 -28.94
CA ALA A 226 -13.40 10.44 -28.95
C ALA A 226 -12.08 10.32 -28.16
N ARG A 227 -11.44 11.45 -27.79
CA ARG A 227 -10.11 11.47 -27.18
C ARG A 227 -10.04 10.70 -25.84
N GLY A 228 -11.07 10.82 -25.01
CA GLY A 228 -11.15 10.08 -23.74
C GLY A 228 -11.18 8.57 -23.96
N MET A 229 -11.99 8.09 -24.91
CA MET A 229 -12.06 6.67 -25.25
C MET A 229 -10.74 6.16 -25.83
N ALA A 230 -10.11 6.93 -26.71
CA ALA A 230 -8.82 6.59 -27.29
C ALA A 230 -7.73 6.50 -26.20
N ARG A 231 -7.65 7.46 -25.28
CA ARG A 231 -6.73 7.45 -24.15
C ARG A 231 -6.92 6.19 -23.30
N THR A 232 -8.15 5.87 -22.92
CA THR A 232 -8.46 4.68 -22.13
C THR A 232 -8.09 3.37 -22.86
N ALA A 233 -8.32 3.30 -24.18
CA ALA A 233 -7.95 2.14 -24.96
C ALA A 233 -6.42 1.94 -25.02
N VAL A 234 -5.67 3.02 -25.23
CA VAL A 234 -4.19 2.99 -25.22
C VAL A 234 -3.65 2.58 -23.85
N LEU A 235 -4.18 3.14 -22.76
CA LEU A 235 -3.80 2.79 -21.41
C LEU A 235 -4.04 1.30 -21.08
N ARG A 236 -5.21 0.77 -21.46
CA ARG A 236 -5.52 -0.66 -21.28
C ARG A 236 -4.57 -1.55 -22.05
N HIS A 237 -4.25 -1.17 -23.29
CA HIS A 237 -3.31 -1.92 -24.12
C HIS A 237 -1.90 -1.88 -23.55
N ALA A 238 -1.40 -0.71 -23.15
CA ALA A 238 -0.11 -0.55 -22.51
C ALA A 238 -0.02 -1.37 -21.21
N HIS A 239 -1.05 -1.31 -20.38
CA HIS A 239 -1.10 -2.09 -19.13
C HIS A 239 -1.09 -3.59 -19.40
N ALA A 240 -1.82 -4.09 -20.41
CA ALA A 240 -1.84 -5.49 -20.80
C ALA A 240 -0.47 -6.01 -21.29
N LEU A 241 0.35 -5.11 -21.87
CA LEU A 241 1.72 -5.40 -22.31
C LEU A 241 2.78 -5.12 -21.24
N GLY A 242 2.40 -4.61 -20.05
CA GLY A 242 3.33 -4.24 -19.00
C GLY A 242 4.11 -2.95 -19.25
N HIS A 243 3.66 -2.10 -20.19
CA HIS A 243 4.28 -0.81 -20.46
C HIS A 243 3.81 0.23 -19.44
N THR A 244 4.77 1.00 -18.91
CA THR A 244 4.53 2.11 -17.96
C THR A 244 4.76 3.48 -18.62
N VAL A 245 5.24 3.51 -19.85
CA VAL A 245 5.46 4.72 -20.66
C VAL A 245 4.92 4.46 -22.07
N ILE A 246 4.19 5.42 -22.61
CA ILE A 246 3.60 5.41 -23.95
C ILE A 246 4.25 6.48 -24.78
#